data_eb6a815a4b8ecfbdcff86399a214d412
#
_entry.id   eb6a815a4b8ecfbdcff86399a214d412
#
_cell.length_a   1.000
_cell.length_b   1.000
_cell.length_c   1.000
_cell.angle_alpha   90.00
_cell.angle_beta   90.00
_cell.angle_gamma   90.00
#
_symmetry.space_group_name_H-M   'P 1'
#
loop_
_entity.id
_entity.type
_entity.pdbx_description
1 polymer ?
#
loop_
_entity_poly.entity_id
_entity_poly.type
_entity_poly.pdbx_seq_one_letter_code
_entity_poly.pdbx_strand_id
1 'polypeptide(L)'
;MKQYNKINNLVGWLAFVIAAFTYCSTIEPTASFWDCPEFITTGYKLEVGHPPGAPFFMLTANLFSQFTSDPSQVARMVNIMSALMSAACILFLFWSITHLAKKLICPREEDMTTGRLIAIMGSGLVGALAYTWSDTFWFSAVEGEVYAYSSLFTALVFWLILTWENRAHE
;
A
#
# COMPACT_ATOMS: atom_id res chain seq x y z
N MET A 1 -26.45 0.83 3.10
CA MET A 1 -25.28 0.54 2.22
C MET A 1 -24.61 1.76 1.60
N LYS A 2 -25.29 2.64 0.84
CA LYS A 2 -24.63 3.78 0.15
C LYS A 2 -23.81 4.69 1.09
N GLN A 3 -24.32 4.99 2.29
CA GLN A 3 -23.62 5.84 3.27
C GLN A 3 -22.38 5.13 3.86
N TYR A 4 -22.50 3.85 4.24
CA TYR A 4 -21.37 3.05 4.71
C TYR A 4 -20.23 3.04 3.68
N ASN A 5 -20.54 2.72 2.41
CA ASN A 5 -19.53 2.64 1.35
C ASN A 5 -18.83 3.98 1.12
N LYS A 6 -19.56 5.11 1.19
CA LYS A 6 -18.96 6.44 1.08
C LYS A 6 -17.98 6.71 2.23
N ILE A 7 -18.39 6.43 3.46
CA ILE A 7 -17.55 6.65 4.64
C ILE A 7 -16.33 5.74 4.60
N ASN A 8 -16.53 4.45 4.30
CA ASN A 8 -15.45 3.46 4.21
C ASN A 8 -14.40 3.86 3.15
N ASN A 9 -14.85 4.31 1.98
CA ASN A 9 -13.93 4.78 0.95
C ASN A 9 -13.20 6.06 1.37
N LEU A 10 -13.91 7.04 1.95
CA LEU A 10 -13.30 8.28 2.40
C LEU A 10 -12.23 8.03 3.47
N VAL A 11 -12.55 7.22 4.47
CA VAL A 11 -11.62 6.89 5.57
C VAL A 11 -10.45 6.04 5.06
N GLY A 12 -10.68 5.12 4.12
CA GLY A 12 -9.61 4.35 3.49
C GLY A 12 -8.63 5.24 2.71
N TRP A 13 -9.15 6.16 1.90
CA TRP A 13 -8.30 7.13 1.21
C TRP A 13 -7.59 8.10 2.18
N LEU A 14 -8.20 8.44 3.31
CA LEU A 14 -7.52 9.20 4.36
C LEU A 14 -6.35 8.41 4.95
N ALA A 15 -6.52 7.11 5.22
CA ALA A 15 -5.43 6.24 5.68
C ALA A 15 -4.29 6.17 4.63
N PHE A 16 -4.64 6.05 3.33
CA PHE A 16 -3.66 6.14 2.23
C PHE A 16 -2.87 7.45 2.26
N VAL A 17 -3.56 8.58 2.37
CA VAL A 17 -2.90 9.91 2.36
C VAL A 17 -1.98 10.06 3.56
N ILE A 18 -2.39 9.61 4.75
CA ILE A 18 -1.55 9.64 5.96
C ILE A 18 -0.29 8.78 5.75
N ALA A 19 -0.44 7.55 5.23
CA ALA A 19 0.69 6.67 4.95
C ALA A 19 1.61 7.25 3.87
N ALA A 20 1.05 7.74 2.75
CA ALA A 20 1.82 8.36 1.67
C ALA A 20 2.59 9.59 2.15
N PHE A 21 1.95 10.45 2.96
CA PHE A 21 2.62 11.60 3.57
C PHE A 21 3.76 11.16 4.49
N THR A 22 3.52 10.18 5.38
CA THR A 22 4.53 9.64 6.29
C THR A 22 5.75 9.15 5.51
N TYR A 23 5.54 8.26 4.53
CA TYR A 23 6.65 7.66 3.79
C TYR A 23 7.35 8.65 2.87
N CYS A 24 6.62 9.48 2.13
CA CYS A 24 7.24 10.48 1.25
C CYS A 24 7.98 11.58 2.00
N SER A 25 7.56 11.93 3.24
CA SER A 25 8.26 12.93 4.06
C SER A 25 9.52 12.40 4.72
N THR A 26 9.65 11.08 4.86
CA THR A 26 10.80 10.40 5.49
C THR A 26 11.57 9.54 4.50
N ILE A 27 11.38 9.79 3.21
CA ILE A 27 11.96 9.00 2.14
C ILE A 27 13.49 9.03 2.19
N GLU A 28 14.12 7.89 1.90
CA GLU A 28 15.56 7.83 1.70
C GLU A 28 15.93 8.68 0.47
N PRO A 29 16.80 9.70 0.61
CA PRO A 29 17.11 10.61 -0.49
C PRO A 29 17.98 9.97 -1.58
N THR A 30 18.67 8.89 -1.24
CA THR A 30 19.62 8.17 -2.10
C THR A 30 19.33 6.67 -2.10
N ALA A 31 20.28 5.86 -2.53
CA ALA A 31 20.22 4.41 -2.38
C ALA A 31 20.53 4.03 -0.93
N SER A 32 19.68 3.18 -0.35
CA SER A 32 19.85 2.59 0.98
C SER A 32 20.86 1.42 0.93
N PHE A 33 20.80 0.51 1.91
CA PHE A 33 21.68 -0.65 1.99
C PHE A 33 21.11 -1.86 1.23
N TRP A 34 21.84 -2.97 1.23
CA TRP A 34 21.47 -4.26 0.67
C TRP A 34 21.24 -4.17 -0.85
N ASP A 35 20.12 -4.67 -1.33
CA ASP A 35 19.82 -4.80 -2.75
C ASP A 35 19.21 -3.51 -3.36
N CYS A 36 18.87 -2.51 -2.54
CA CYS A 36 18.26 -1.26 -2.99
C CYS A 36 19.06 -0.55 -4.10
N PRO A 37 20.41 -0.37 -4.02
CA PRO A 37 21.19 0.20 -5.11
C PRO A 37 21.13 -0.59 -6.41
N GLU A 38 21.09 -1.92 -6.32
CA GLU A 38 20.93 -2.80 -7.48
C GLU A 38 19.57 -2.60 -8.13
N PHE A 39 18.48 -2.64 -7.37
CA PHE A 39 17.13 -2.45 -7.89
C PHE A 39 16.93 -1.07 -8.53
N ILE A 40 17.50 -0.01 -7.94
CA ILE A 40 17.46 1.34 -8.54
C ILE A 40 18.23 1.36 -9.85
N THR A 41 19.46 0.82 -9.89
CA THR A 41 20.32 0.87 -11.07
C THR A 41 19.76 0.03 -12.21
N THR A 42 19.37 -1.20 -11.93
CA THR A 42 18.80 -2.13 -12.92
C THR A 42 17.45 -1.65 -13.43
N GLY A 43 16.62 -1.09 -12.56
CA GLY A 43 15.36 -0.45 -12.94
C GLY A 43 15.59 0.74 -13.87
N TYR A 44 16.50 1.65 -13.53
CA TYR A 44 16.82 2.82 -14.35
C TYR A 44 17.31 2.45 -15.74
N LYS A 45 18.19 1.44 -15.85
CA LYS A 45 18.79 1.00 -17.11
C LYS A 45 18.01 -0.10 -17.83
N LEU A 46 16.91 -0.63 -17.25
CA LEU A 46 16.19 -1.81 -17.75
C LEU A 46 17.12 -3.03 -17.91
N GLU A 47 17.96 -3.24 -16.92
CA GLU A 47 18.86 -4.40 -16.84
C GLU A 47 18.20 -5.52 -15.99
N VAL A 48 18.78 -6.70 -16.05
CA VAL A 48 18.36 -7.85 -15.25
C VAL A 48 19.15 -7.88 -13.94
N GLY A 49 18.45 -7.81 -12.81
CA GLY A 49 19.03 -7.97 -11.48
C GLY A 49 19.33 -9.43 -11.14
N HIS A 50 19.80 -9.68 -9.90
CA HIS A 50 20.09 -11.03 -9.41
C HIS A 50 18.82 -11.92 -9.40
N PRO A 51 18.96 -13.25 -9.52
CA PRO A 51 17.82 -14.18 -9.46
C PRO A 51 17.06 -14.10 -8.14
N PRO A 52 15.69 -14.19 -8.17
CA PRO A 52 14.86 -14.61 -9.31
C PRO A 52 14.49 -13.48 -10.27
N GLY A 53 14.96 -12.24 -10.04
CA GLY A 53 14.56 -11.05 -10.80
C GLY A 53 13.21 -10.49 -10.38
N ALA A 54 12.96 -9.22 -10.78
CA ALA A 54 11.73 -8.51 -10.47
C ALA A 54 11.27 -7.66 -11.68
N PRO A 55 10.86 -8.28 -12.81
CA PRO A 55 10.63 -7.57 -14.07
C PRO A 55 9.58 -6.47 -13.96
N PHE A 56 8.52 -6.70 -13.20
CA PHE A 56 7.46 -5.68 -13.01
C PHE A 56 7.98 -4.50 -12.19
N PHE A 57 8.78 -4.74 -11.16
CA PHE A 57 9.45 -3.67 -10.40
C PHE A 57 10.37 -2.86 -11.31
N MET A 58 11.21 -3.52 -12.11
CA MET A 58 12.15 -2.87 -13.02
C MET A 58 11.44 -1.94 -14.02
N LEU A 59 10.35 -2.41 -14.64
CA LEU A 59 9.55 -1.61 -15.57
C LEU A 59 8.94 -0.37 -14.90
N THR A 60 8.39 -0.53 -13.72
CA THR A 60 7.78 0.58 -12.99
C THR A 60 8.81 1.53 -12.39
N ALA A 61 9.96 1.03 -11.91
CA ALA A 61 11.08 1.85 -11.48
C ALA A 61 11.65 2.68 -12.64
N ASN A 62 11.77 2.08 -13.83
CA ASN A 62 12.14 2.83 -15.02
C ASN A 62 11.14 3.94 -15.34
N LEU A 63 9.83 3.65 -15.30
CA LEU A 63 8.79 4.65 -15.52
C LEU A 63 8.93 5.82 -14.53
N PHE A 64 9.13 5.54 -13.24
CA PHE A 64 9.31 6.58 -12.22
C PHE A 64 10.60 7.37 -12.41
N SER A 65 11.67 6.74 -12.87
CA SER A 65 12.93 7.42 -13.17
C SER A 65 12.79 8.48 -14.27
N GLN A 66 11.80 8.37 -15.16
CA GLN A 66 11.54 9.37 -16.21
C GLN A 66 10.93 10.68 -15.68
N PHE A 67 10.48 10.73 -14.43
CA PHE A 67 9.98 11.96 -13.82
C PHE A 67 11.09 12.96 -13.43
N THR A 68 12.36 12.59 -13.64
CA THR A 68 13.48 13.49 -13.46
C THR A 68 14.46 13.39 -14.65
N SER A 69 15.05 14.53 -15.02
CA SER A 69 16.17 14.58 -15.98
C SER A 69 17.54 14.58 -15.28
N ASP A 70 17.56 14.71 -13.95
CA ASP A 70 18.78 14.68 -13.15
C ASP A 70 19.06 13.27 -12.64
N PRO A 71 20.16 12.62 -13.10
CA PRO A 71 20.53 11.28 -12.65
C PRO A 71 20.68 11.15 -11.13
N SER A 72 21.05 12.22 -10.45
CA SER A 72 21.18 12.22 -8.97
C SER A 72 19.86 12.05 -8.25
N GLN A 73 18.72 12.32 -8.90
CA GLN A 73 17.37 12.19 -8.33
C GLN A 73 16.68 10.86 -8.68
N VAL A 74 17.29 10.01 -9.49
CA VAL A 74 16.70 8.73 -9.90
C VAL A 74 16.39 7.84 -8.70
N ALA A 75 17.32 7.71 -7.76
CA ALA A 75 17.10 6.94 -6.54
C ALA A 75 15.86 7.42 -5.79
N ARG A 76 15.74 8.73 -5.61
CA ARG A 76 14.59 9.35 -4.94
C ARG A 76 13.27 9.07 -5.67
N MET A 77 13.24 9.07 -7.00
CA MET A 77 12.02 8.75 -7.77
C MET A 77 11.60 7.31 -7.58
N VAL A 78 12.54 6.37 -7.56
CA VAL A 78 12.26 4.95 -7.31
C VAL A 78 11.80 4.73 -5.85
N ASN A 79 12.40 5.43 -4.90
CA ASN A 79 11.98 5.38 -3.49
C ASN A 79 10.55 5.95 -3.32
N ILE A 80 10.19 7.03 -4.03
CA ILE A 80 8.81 7.57 -4.06
C ILE A 80 7.84 6.52 -4.60
N MET A 81 8.21 5.77 -5.64
CA MET A 81 7.40 4.68 -6.14
C MET A 81 7.09 3.66 -5.02
N SER A 82 8.12 3.19 -4.31
CA SER A 82 7.95 2.25 -3.19
C SER A 82 7.06 2.82 -2.09
N ALA A 83 7.24 4.10 -1.75
CA ALA A 83 6.41 4.81 -0.76
C ALA A 83 4.92 4.83 -1.16
N LEU A 84 4.61 5.12 -2.42
CA LEU A 84 3.23 5.14 -2.92
C LEU A 84 2.61 3.75 -2.99
N MET A 85 3.39 2.72 -3.39
CA MET A 85 2.92 1.33 -3.41
C MET A 85 2.67 0.80 -2.00
N SER A 86 3.53 1.14 -1.06
CA SER A 86 3.33 0.82 0.36
C SER A 86 2.11 1.52 0.95
N ALA A 87 1.88 2.78 0.61
CA ALA A 87 0.66 3.49 1.01
C ALA A 87 -0.61 2.84 0.41
N ALA A 88 -0.56 2.38 -0.83
CA ALA A 88 -1.66 1.63 -1.44
C ALA A 88 -1.91 0.28 -0.72
N CYS A 89 -0.87 -0.38 -0.22
CA CYS A 89 -1.02 -1.55 0.66
C CYS A 89 -1.83 -1.21 1.92
N ILE A 90 -1.58 -0.07 2.56
CA ILE A 90 -2.34 0.40 3.73
C ILE A 90 -3.82 0.62 3.40
N LEU A 91 -4.13 1.15 2.22
CA LEU A 91 -5.52 1.31 1.75
C LEU A 91 -6.25 -0.04 1.68
N PHE A 92 -5.65 -1.03 1.02
CA PHE A 92 -6.27 -2.36 0.90
C PHE A 92 -6.31 -3.10 2.24
N LEU A 93 -5.34 -2.90 3.11
CA LEU A 93 -5.37 -3.41 4.48
C LEU A 93 -6.54 -2.81 5.26
N PHE A 94 -6.74 -1.49 5.21
CA PHE A 94 -7.88 -0.83 5.83
C PHE A 94 -9.20 -1.43 5.33
N TRP A 95 -9.39 -1.54 4.02
CA TRP A 95 -10.61 -2.10 3.45
C TRP A 95 -10.81 -3.57 3.81
N SER A 96 -9.75 -4.35 3.92
CA SER A 96 -9.83 -5.75 4.37
C SER A 96 -10.28 -5.86 5.82
N ILE A 97 -9.70 -5.04 6.71
CA ILE A 97 -10.08 -5.02 8.14
C ILE A 97 -11.54 -4.60 8.28
N THR A 98 -11.97 -3.51 7.63
CA THR A 98 -13.36 -3.03 7.73
C THR A 98 -14.36 -4.01 7.13
N HIS A 99 -13.97 -4.74 6.06
CA HIS A 99 -14.77 -5.80 5.47
C HIS A 99 -15.02 -6.94 6.47
N LEU A 100 -13.96 -7.45 7.09
CA LEU A 100 -14.04 -8.52 8.09
C LEU A 100 -14.78 -8.06 9.36
N ALA A 101 -14.48 -6.86 9.85
CA ALA A 101 -15.15 -6.28 11.00
C ALA A 101 -16.67 -6.11 10.74
N LYS A 102 -17.05 -5.67 9.54
CA LYS A 102 -18.46 -5.58 9.15
C LYS A 102 -19.15 -6.94 9.19
N LYS A 103 -18.54 -8.00 8.65
CA LYS A 103 -19.10 -9.36 8.69
C LYS A 103 -19.33 -9.86 10.11
N LEU A 104 -18.43 -9.53 11.03
CA LEU A 104 -18.51 -9.96 12.43
C LEU A 104 -19.57 -9.18 13.23
N ILE A 105 -19.66 -7.87 13.03
CA ILE A 105 -20.47 -6.97 13.89
C ILE A 105 -21.84 -6.68 13.27
N CYS A 106 -21.94 -6.68 11.95
CA CYS A 106 -23.15 -6.33 11.20
C CYS A 106 -23.42 -7.35 10.08
N PRO A 107 -23.81 -8.59 10.39
CA PRO A 107 -24.10 -9.61 9.38
C PRO A 107 -25.28 -9.23 8.49
N ARG A 108 -26.23 -8.41 8.98
CA ARG A 108 -27.34 -7.86 8.20
C ARG A 108 -27.21 -6.34 8.07
N GLU A 109 -27.71 -5.79 6.96
CA GLU A 109 -27.66 -4.34 6.72
C GLU A 109 -28.46 -3.51 7.74
N GLU A 110 -29.60 -4.06 8.19
CA GLU A 110 -30.48 -3.47 9.20
C GLU A 110 -29.81 -3.32 10.57
N ASP A 111 -28.76 -4.10 10.83
CA ASP A 111 -28.01 -4.05 12.09
C ASP A 111 -27.05 -2.84 12.18
N MET A 112 -26.86 -2.08 11.08
CA MET A 112 -25.91 -0.98 11.03
C MET A 112 -26.40 0.22 11.84
N THR A 113 -25.82 0.40 13.02
CA THR A 113 -25.99 1.59 13.85
C THR A 113 -24.78 2.51 13.74
N THR A 114 -24.94 3.78 14.16
CA THR A 114 -23.82 4.74 14.21
C THR A 114 -22.66 4.20 15.07
N GLY A 115 -22.94 3.59 16.21
CA GLY A 115 -21.93 3.01 17.08
C GLY A 115 -21.15 1.86 16.41
N ARG A 116 -21.84 0.97 15.69
CA ARG A 116 -21.21 -0.11 14.93
C ARG A 116 -20.38 0.43 13.75
N LEU A 117 -20.89 1.44 13.06
CA LEU A 117 -20.13 2.11 12.00
C LEU A 117 -18.82 2.68 12.54
N ILE A 118 -18.86 3.40 13.67
CA ILE A 118 -17.65 3.96 14.31
C ILE A 118 -16.70 2.84 14.72
N ALA A 119 -17.21 1.74 15.31
CA ALA A 119 -16.38 0.61 15.70
C ALA A 119 -15.67 -0.04 14.51
N ILE A 120 -16.37 -0.24 13.37
CA ILE A 120 -15.79 -0.80 12.15
C ILE A 120 -14.73 0.13 11.56
N MET A 121 -15.04 1.43 11.42
CA MET A 121 -14.07 2.40 10.87
C MET A 121 -12.87 2.56 11.80
N GLY A 122 -13.09 2.60 13.12
CA GLY A 122 -12.05 2.69 14.13
C GLY A 122 -11.13 1.47 14.12
N SER A 123 -11.66 0.26 14.02
CA SER A 123 -10.83 -0.95 13.92
C SER A 123 -9.95 -0.94 12.66
N GLY A 124 -10.52 -0.50 11.52
CA GLY A 124 -9.78 -0.35 10.28
C GLY A 124 -8.64 0.67 10.41
N LEU A 125 -8.91 1.85 11.00
CA LEU A 125 -7.89 2.88 11.20
C LEU A 125 -6.80 2.42 12.15
N VAL A 126 -7.15 1.86 13.29
CA VAL A 126 -6.17 1.39 14.28
C VAL A 126 -5.26 0.33 13.67
N GLY A 127 -5.82 -0.67 12.98
CA GLY A 127 -5.03 -1.73 12.35
C GLY A 127 -4.15 -1.21 11.21
N ALA A 128 -4.70 -0.40 10.31
CA ALA A 128 -3.97 0.16 9.18
C ALA A 128 -2.86 1.12 9.65
N LEU A 129 -3.12 2.02 10.58
CA LEU A 129 -2.13 2.99 11.06
C LEU A 129 -1.08 2.34 11.96
N ALA A 130 -1.43 1.33 12.77
CA ALA A 130 -0.45 0.56 13.51
C ALA A 130 0.56 -0.12 12.57
N TYR A 131 0.09 -0.65 11.44
CA TYR A 131 0.96 -1.22 10.42
C TYR A 131 1.76 -0.15 9.66
N THR A 132 1.14 1.01 9.36
CA THR A 132 1.82 2.16 8.73
C THR A 132 3.08 2.57 9.49
N TRP A 133 3.02 2.60 10.82
CA TRP A 133 4.12 3.03 11.67
C TRP A 133 4.88 1.88 12.32
N SER A 134 4.67 0.63 11.86
CA SER A 134 5.54 -0.46 12.28
C SER A 134 6.92 -0.28 11.67
N ASP A 135 7.95 -0.46 12.47
CA ASP A 135 9.35 -0.20 12.10
C ASP A 135 9.76 -0.90 10.81
N THR A 136 9.54 -2.22 10.73
CA THR A 136 9.91 -3.02 9.57
C THR A 136 9.20 -2.60 8.28
N PHE A 137 7.89 -2.30 8.36
CA PHE A 137 7.15 -1.90 7.16
C PHE A 137 7.52 -0.49 6.70
N TRP A 138 7.70 0.44 7.65
CA TRP A 138 8.14 1.81 7.35
C TRP A 138 9.52 1.82 6.69
N PHE A 139 10.48 1.07 7.23
CA PHE A 139 11.81 0.95 6.65
C PHE A 139 11.73 0.51 5.18
N SER A 140 11.01 -0.58 4.88
CA SER A 140 10.85 -1.08 3.51
C SER A 140 10.02 -0.14 2.60
N ALA A 141 9.18 0.73 3.17
CA ALA A 141 8.36 1.64 2.39
C ALA A 141 9.13 2.84 1.85
N VAL A 142 10.23 3.25 2.48
CA VAL A 142 10.97 4.47 2.14
C VAL A 142 12.17 4.23 1.23
N GLU A 143 12.41 3.00 0.82
CA GLU A 143 13.52 2.60 -0.04
C GLU A 143 13.06 1.82 -1.29
N GLY A 144 13.87 1.81 -2.32
CA GLY A 144 13.59 1.18 -3.62
C GLY A 144 13.77 -0.32 -3.60
N GLU A 145 12.84 -1.04 -2.94
CA GLU A 145 12.87 -2.47 -2.74
C GLU A 145 11.58 -3.15 -3.24
N VAL A 146 11.71 -4.41 -3.61
CA VAL A 146 10.59 -5.22 -4.15
C VAL A 146 9.48 -5.48 -3.12
N TYR A 147 9.77 -5.30 -1.83
CA TYR A 147 8.84 -5.56 -0.73
C TYR A 147 7.58 -4.68 -0.78
N ALA A 148 7.69 -3.45 -1.27
CA ALA A 148 6.55 -2.55 -1.48
C ALA A 148 5.50 -3.17 -2.41
N TYR A 149 5.94 -3.74 -3.54
CA TYR A 149 5.04 -4.42 -4.49
C TYR A 149 4.53 -5.75 -3.96
N SER A 150 5.38 -6.55 -3.33
CA SER A 150 4.98 -7.82 -2.73
C SER A 150 3.86 -7.61 -1.70
N SER A 151 4.01 -6.62 -0.83
CA SER A 151 3.02 -6.26 0.17
C SER A 151 1.74 -5.72 -0.47
N LEU A 152 1.86 -4.84 -1.47
CA LEU A 152 0.71 -4.31 -2.21
C LEU A 152 -0.10 -5.41 -2.88
N PHE A 153 0.54 -6.30 -3.64
CA PHE A 153 -0.17 -7.37 -4.33
C PHE A 153 -0.80 -8.35 -3.36
N THR A 154 -0.13 -8.66 -2.25
CA THR A 154 -0.72 -9.50 -1.20
C THR A 154 -1.98 -8.87 -0.63
N ALA A 155 -1.95 -7.59 -0.25
CA ALA A 155 -3.10 -6.88 0.29
C ALA A 155 -4.23 -6.72 -0.74
N LEU A 156 -3.89 -6.40 -2.00
CA LEU A 156 -4.84 -6.27 -3.10
C LEU A 156 -5.56 -7.59 -3.39
N VAL A 157 -4.81 -8.69 -3.55
CA VAL A 157 -5.38 -10.01 -3.85
C VAL A 157 -6.26 -10.47 -2.70
N PHE A 158 -5.83 -10.28 -1.45
CA PHE A 158 -6.63 -10.62 -0.29
C PHE A 158 -7.94 -9.82 -0.25
N TRP A 159 -7.90 -8.51 -0.49
CA TRP A 159 -9.09 -7.67 -0.57
C TRP A 159 -10.02 -8.08 -1.72
N LEU A 160 -9.46 -8.43 -2.89
CA LEU A 160 -10.24 -8.92 -4.04
C LEU A 160 -10.95 -10.24 -3.73
N ILE A 161 -10.28 -11.18 -3.04
CA ILE A 161 -10.90 -12.45 -2.60
C ILE A 161 -12.08 -12.17 -1.67
N LEU A 162 -11.91 -11.29 -0.68
CA LEU A 162 -13.00 -10.90 0.22
C LEU A 162 -14.17 -10.23 -0.53
N THR A 163 -13.86 -9.43 -1.54
CA THR A 163 -14.88 -8.78 -2.37
C THR A 163 -15.60 -9.77 -3.28
N TRP A 164 -14.85 -10.71 -3.86
CA TRP A 164 -15.41 -11.78 -4.70
C TRP A 164 -16.32 -12.71 -3.92
N GLU A 165 -15.95 -13.08 -2.70
CA GLU A 165 -16.77 -13.92 -1.82
C GLU A 165 -18.20 -13.37 -1.64
N ASN A 166 -18.35 -12.06 -1.53
CA ASN A 166 -19.68 -11.44 -1.41
C ASN A 166 -20.54 -11.60 -2.68
N ARG A 167 -19.93 -11.79 -3.85
CA ARG A 167 -20.62 -11.90 -5.14
C ARG A 167 -20.77 -13.33 -5.64
N ALA A 168 -19.99 -14.26 -5.08
CA ALA A 168 -19.95 -15.65 -5.53
C ALA A 168 -21.24 -16.42 -5.22
N HIS A 169 -22.12 -15.87 -4.39
CA HIS A 169 -23.38 -16.47 -3.99
C HIS A 169 -24.62 -15.69 -4.49
N GLU A 170 -24.40 -14.65 -5.32
CA GLU A 170 -25.46 -13.95 -6.07
C GLU A 170 -25.71 -14.65 -7.43
#